data_1269ab15838e79a6ede3ff282d49fbd7
#
_entry.id   1269ab15838e79a6ede3ff282d49fbd7
#
_cell.length_a   1.000
_cell.length_b   1.000
_cell.length_c   1.000
_cell.angle_alpha   90.00
_cell.angle_beta   90.00
_cell.angle_gamma   90.00
#
_symmetry.space_group_name_H-M   'P 1'
#
loop_
_entity.id
_entity.type
_entity.pdbx_description
1 polymer ?
#
loop_
_entity_poly.entity_id
_entity_poly.type
_entity_poly.pdbx_seq_one_letter_code
_entity_poly.pdbx_strand_id
1 'polypeptide(L)'
;MSDSPSASYLPEHPPVTDWVHDFDHTDPVWTDDPFPIWETLRAASPVVHTERFLGCYMPTTYQAVKEIAYDTEHFSSRRVIVRDVRPEITARAPPITSDPPEHKPAKQVLLPPFTPDAMKRLEPRVRAICNELIDEFIADGSCDAAARYTKHIPVRAIAHMLGIPEKDGDLFIKWIHQILELGIKSEEEMMNGVREMTGYFMAHLEQRKREPGDDLISQLLRAKGP
;
A
#
# COMPACT_ATOMS: atom_id res chain seq x y z
N MET A 1 1.83 37.20 3.78
CA MET A 1 1.24 35.90 4.14
C MET A 1 2.42 34.99 4.32
N SER A 2 2.75 34.67 5.55
CA SER A 2 3.93 33.90 5.92
C SER A 2 3.61 32.43 5.70
N ASP A 3 4.32 31.82 4.74
CA ASP A 3 4.42 30.37 4.67
C ASP A 3 5.12 29.88 5.94
N SER A 4 4.35 29.40 6.88
CA SER A 4 4.91 28.57 7.95
C SER A 4 5.23 27.22 7.31
N PRO A 5 6.49 26.75 7.36
CA PRO A 5 6.79 25.39 6.93
C PRO A 5 6.01 24.44 7.81
N SER A 6 5.27 23.51 7.19
CA SER A 6 4.63 22.42 7.90
C SER A 6 5.74 21.67 8.65
N ALA A 7 5.69 21.70 9.97
CA ALA A 7 6.65 20.97 10.79
C ALA A 7 6.58 19.50 10.39
N SER A 8 7.71 18.94 9.95
CA SER A 8 7.81 17.50 9.75
C SER A 8 7.52 16.82 11.09
N TYR A 9 6.48 16.00 11.12
CA TYR A 9 6.01 15.34 12.34
C TYR A 9 6.98 14.23 12.83
N LEU A 10 7.94 13.87 11.99
CA LEU A 10 8.94 12.85 12.33
C LEU A 10 10.25 13.52 12.77
N PRO A 11 10.89 13.03 13.84
CA PRO A 11 12.24 13.44 14.17
C PRO A 11 13.16 13.13 12.98
N GLU A 12 13.97 14.12 12.59
CA GLU A 12 15.04 13.87 11.63
C GLU A 12 16.10 13.01 12.31
N HIS A 13 16.30 11.81 11.78
CA HIS A 13 17.40 10.97 12.24
C HIS A 13 18.75 11.51 11.72
N PRO A 14 19.81 11.41 12.50
CA PRO A 14 21.15 11.68 11.99
C PRO A 14 21.51 10.69 10.88
N PRO A 15 22.34 11.06 9.90
CA PRO A 15 22.80 10.15 8.87
C PRO A 15 23.37 8.85 9.44
N VAL A 16 23.07 7.74 8.77
CA VAL A 16 23.53 6.43 9.20
C VAL A 16 25.03 6.29 8.99
N THR A 17 25.75 5.90 10.02
CA THR A 17 27.20 5.62 9.98
C THR A 17 27.52 4.14 10.15
N ASP A 18 26.61 3.37 10.73
CA ASP A 18 26.72 1.92 10.91
C ASP A 18 25.40 1.24 10.53
N TRP A 19 25.33 0.76 9.30
CA TRP A 19 24.11 0.13 8.76
C TRP A 19 23.70 -1.13 9.51
N VAL A 20 24.61 -1.85 10.12
CA VAL A 20 24.32 -3.12 10.79
C VAL A 20 23.61 -2.92 12.13
N HIS A 21 23.99 -1.87 12.86
CA HIS A 21 23.48 -1.63 14.22
C HIS A 21 22.56 -0.42 14.33
N ASP A 22 22.46 0.42 13.26
CA ASP A 22 21.68 1.65 13.27
C ASP A 22 21.05 1.95 11.90
N PHE A 23 20.48 0.94 11.23
CA PHE A 23 19.88 1.15 9.91
C PHE A 23 18.68 2.10 9.95
N ASP A 24 18.53 2.84 8.86
CA ASP A 24 17.40 3.73 8.60
C ASP A 24 16.93 3.60 7.15
N HIS A 25 15.75 3.05 6.96
CA HIS A 25 15.17 2.88 5.62
C HIS A 25 14.68 4.19 4.99
N THR A 26 14.69 5.30 5.73
CA THR A 26 14.33 6.65 5.25
C THR A 26 15.55 7.51 4.95
N ASP A 27 16.76 7.02 5.27
CA ASP A 27 18.03 7.73 4.95
C ASP A 27 18.18 7.91 3.44
N PRO A 28 18.61 9.09 2.95
CA PRO A 28 18.79 9.34 1.53
C PRO A 28 19.70 8.32 0.83
N VAL A 29 20.75 7.81 1.48
CA VAL A 29 21.64 6.79 0.92
C VAL A 29 20.90 5.48 0.67
N TRP A 30 20.01 5.08 1.61
CA TRP A 30 19.16 3.91 1.42
C TRP A 30 18.17 4.10 0.29
N THR A 31 17.53 5.28 0.20
CA THR A 31 16.50 5.54 -0.82
C THR A 31 17.09 5.70 -2.22
N ASP A 32 18.36 6.09 -2.34
CA ASP A 32 19.05 6.25 -3.61
C ASP A 32 19.51 4.89 -4.18
N ASP A 33 20.26 4.10 -3.39
CA ASP A 33 20.69 2.74 -3.77
C ASP A 33 20.73 1.80 -2.55
N PRO A 34 19.69 1.03 -2.26
CA PRO A 34 19.63 0.12 -1.12
C PRO A 34 20.46 -1.17 -1.30
N PHE A 35 20.87 -1.53 -2.52
CA PHE A 35 21.42 -2.86 -2.78
C PHE A 35 22.76 -3.12 -2.08
N PRO A 36 23.77 -2.21 -2.07
CA PRO A 36 24.99 -2.40 -1.32
C PRO A 36 24.76 -2.52 0.20
N ILE A 37 23.76 -1.75 0.70
CA ILE A 37 23.35 -1.82 2.11
C ILE A 37 22.80 -3.21 2.41
N TRP A 38 21.89 -3.72 1.59
CA TRP A 38 21.33 -5.07 1.74
C TRP A 38 22.40 -6.17 1.72
N GLU A 39 23.43 -6.04 0.89
CA GLU A 39 24.56 -6.98 0.87
C GLU A 39 25.32 -6.94 2.19
N THR A 40 25.63 -5.76 2.71
CA THR A 40 26.30 -5.57 4.00
C THR A 40 25.48 -6.18 5.14
N LEU A 41 24.19 -5.90 5.20
CA LEU A 41 23.31 -6.42 6.24
C LEU A 41 23.21 -7.94 6.21
N ARG A 42 23.01 -8.55 5.02
CA ARG A 42 22.96 -10.01 4.87
C ARG A 42 24.25 -10.71 5.24
N ALA A 43 25.41 -10.08 4.96
CA ALA A 43 26.71 -10.63 5.33
C ALA A 43 26.92 -10.61 6.85
N ALA A 44 26.34 -9.63 7.54
CA ALA A 44 26.50 -9.46 8.98
C ALA A 44 25.60 -10.39 9.81
N SER A 45 24.31 -10.43 9.50
CA SER A 45 23.32 -11.20 10.28
C SER A 45 22.05 -11.52 9.49
N PRO A 46 21.39 -12.67 9.74
CA PRO A 46 20.06 -12.97 9.19
C PRO A 46 18.96 -12.02 9.70
N VAL A 47 19.16 -11.38 10.86
CA VAL A 47 18.29 -10.35 11.42
C VAL A 47 19.16 -9.25 12.02
N VAL A 48 18.92 -8.00 11.65
CA VAL A 48 19.59 -6.82 12.20
C VAL A 48 18.62 -6.01 13.05
N HIS A 49 19.14 -5.13 13.90
CA HIS A 49 18.35 -4.30 14.82
C HIS A 49 18.80 -2.86 14.76
N THR A 50 17.87 -1.94 14.95
CA THR A 50 18.11 -0.51 15.17
C THR A 50 17.27 -0.01 16.34
N GLU A 51 17.77 0.95 17.11
CA GLU A 51 16.98 1.66 18.12
C GLU A 51 16.04 2.71 17.50
N ARG A 52 16.23 3.06 16.22
CA ARG A 52 15.31 3.94 15.49
C ARG A 52 13.95 3.29 15.37
N PHE A 53 12.92 4.09 15.06
CA PHE A 53 11.54 3.61 14.89
C PHE A 53 10.97 2.90 16.14
N LEU A 54 11.38 3.33 17.33
CA LEU A 54 11.00 2.74 18.62
C LEU A 54 11.53 1.30 18.83
N GLY A 55 12.68 1.00 18.23
CA GLY A 55 13.27 -0.32 18.18
C GLY A 55 12.68 -1.18 17.07
N CYS A 56 13.48 -1.45 16.04
CA CYS A 56 13.04 -2.20 14.88
C CYS A 56 14.00 -3.34 14.54
N TYR A 57 13.45 -4.56 14.36
CA TYR A 57 14.18 -5.71 13.83
C TYR A 57 13.85 -5.90 12.36
N MET A 58 14.87 -6.13 11.54
CA MET A 58 14.70 -6.36 10.11
C MET A 58 15.34 -7.67 9.68
N PRO A 59 14.56 -8.65 9.17
CA PRO A 59 15.09 -9.86 8.58
C PRO A 59 15.76 -9.55 7.25
N THR A 60 16.98 -10.03 7.04
CA THR A 60 17.81 -9.74 5.87
C THR A 60 17.89 -10.92 4.89
N THR A 61 17.52 -12.12 5.32
CA THR A 61 17.59 -13.33 4.50
C THR A 61 16.20 -13.88 4.18
N TYR A 62 16.08 -14.55 3.02
CA TYR A 62 14.84 -15.22 2.63
C TYR A 62 14.31 -16.17 3.72
N GLN A 63 15.21 -16.94 4.35
CA GLN A 63 14.81 -17.89 5.38
C GLN A 63 14.21 -17.20 6.61
N ALA A 64 14.86 -16.14 7.11
CA ALA A 64 14.35 -15.36 8.24
C ALA A 64 13.00 -14.69 7.93
N VAL A 65 12.86 -14.09 6.73
CA VAL A 65 11.59 -13.54 6.28
C VAL A 65 10.49 -14.59 6.25
N LYS A 66 10.79 -15.78 5.70
CA LYS A 66 9.85 -16.88 5.62
C LYS A 66 9.42 -17.38 7.00
N GLU A 67 10.35 -17.60 7.91
CA GLU A 67 10.06 -18.02 9.28
C GLU A 67 9.15 -17.04 10.00
N ILE A 68 9.48 -15.74 9.98
CA ILE A 68 8.66 -14.70 10.58
C ILE A 68 7.26 -14.62 9.94
N ALA A 69 7.18 -14.71 8.62
CA ALA A 69 5.89 -14.60 7.91
C ALA A 69 4.92 -15.75 8.20
N TYR A 70 5.43 -16.93 8.56
CA TYR A 70 4.61 -18.09 8.90
C TYR A 70 4.37 -18.27 10.40
N ASP A 71 5.13 -17.61 11.25
CA ASP A 71 4.99 -17.68 12.70
C ASP A 71 3.95 -16.68 13.20
N THR A 72 2.68 -17.04 13.11
CA THR A 72 1.57 -16.22 13.57
C THR A 72 1.32 -16.28 15.08
N GLU A 73 2.08 -17.09 15.82
CA GLU A 73 2.01 -17.17 17.26
C GLU A 73 2.83 -16.07 17.93
N HIS A 74 4.02 -15.77 17.38
CA HIS A 74 4.94 -14.79 17.95
C HIS A 74 4.93 -13.45 17.22
N PHE A 75 4.50 -13.42 15.95
CA PHE A 75 4.47 -12.20 15.12
C PHE A 75 3.05 -11.82 14.72
N SER A 76 2.75 -10.52 14.83
CA SER A 76 1.44 -9.95 14.55
C SER A 76 1.48 -9.02 13.34
N SER A 77 0.45 -9.09 12.47
CA SER A 77 0.25 -8.19 11.33
C SER A 77 -0.48 -6.89 11.69
N ARG A 78 -0.74 -6.62 12.96
CA ARG A 78 -1.52 -5.44 13.39
C ARG A 78 -0.86 -4.11 13.07
N ARG A 79 0.44 -4.10 12.80
CA ARG A 79 1.20 -2.92 12.37
C ARG A 79 1.89 -3.21 11.05
N VAL A 80 1.60 -2.40 10.06
CA VAL A 80 2.14 -2.58 8.69
C VAL A 80 3.10 -1.45 8.27
N ILE A 81 3.30 -0.45 9.14
CA ILE A 81 4.18 0.69 8.86
C ILE A 81 5.17 0.85 10.01
N VAL A 82 6.45 0.95 9.66
CA VAL A 82 7.55 1.23 10.59
C VAL A 82 7.73 2.74 10.69
N ARG A 83 7.56 3.31 11.90
CA ARG A 83 7.64 4.76 12.18
C ARG A 83 8.13 5.01 13.59
N ASP A 84 8.64 6.23 13.84
CA ASP A 84 9.03 6.71 15.17
C ASP A 84 7.82 6.98 16.08
N VAL A 85 6.67 7.21 15.48
CA VAL A 85 5.45 7.52 16.23
C VAL A 85 4.48 6.35 16.14
N ARG A 86 3.95 5.94 17.28
CA ARG A 86 2.83 5.00 17.34
C ARG A 86 1.55 5.79 17.16
N PRO A 87 0.80 5.64 16.07
CA PRO A 87 -0.50 6.29 15.98
C PRO A 87 -1.40 5.77 17.11
N GLU A 88 -2.08 6.66 17.79
CA GLU A 88 -3.04 6.31 18.86
C GLU A 88 -4.18 5.44 18.31
N ILE A 89 -4.54 5.66 17.05
CA ILE A 89 -5.56 4.89 16.35
C ILE A 89 -4.87 4.10 15.24
N THR A 90 -4.73 2.81 15.44
CA THR A 90 -4.38 1.91 14.34
C THR A 90 -5.65 1.67 13.52
N ALA A 91 -5.73 2.28 12.33
CA ALA A 91 -6.84 2.01 11.40
C ALA A 91 -6.86 0.51 11.09
N ARG A 92 -7.97 -0.15 11.43
CA ARG A 92 -8.14 -1.57 11.09
C ARG A 92 -8.43 -1.67 9.59
N ALA A 93 -7.60 -2.41 8.88
CA ALA A 93 -7.74 -2.70 7.46
C ALA A 93 -7.69 -4.22 7.22
N PRO A 94 -8.76 -4.96 7.58
CA PRO A 94 -8.79 -6.40 7.35
C PRO A 94 -8.73 -6.71 5.84
N PRO A 95 -8.05 -7.78 5.42
CA PRO A 95 -7.30 -8.75 6.22
C PRO A 95 -5.88 -8.31 6.57
N ILE A 96 -5.35 -7.18 6.05
CA ILE A 96 -3.94 -6.77 6.13
C ILE A 96 -3.50 -6.63 7.60
N THR A 97 -4.33 -5.97 8.42
CA THR A 97 -4.04 -5.72 9.84
C THR A 97 -4.70 -6.74 10.78
N SER A 98 -4.94 -7.96 10.30
CA SER A 98 -5.63 -9.01 11.07
C SER A 98 -4.72 -10.21 11.31
N ASP A 99 -4.78 -10.72 12.53
CA ASP A 99 -4.16 -11.98 12.92
C ASP A 99 -5.19 -13.12 12.97
N PRO A 100 -4.78 -14.39 13.07
CA PRO A 100 -5.69 -15.48 13.38
C PRO A 100 -6.42 -15.23 14.74
N PRO A 101 -7.71 -15.58 14.84
CA PRO A 101 -8.55 -16.26 13.86
C PRO A 101 -9.22 -15.31 12.85
N GLU A 102 -9.15 -13.99 13.01
CA GLU A 102 -9.89 -12.98 12.22
C GLU A 102 -9.44 -12.89 10.76
N HIS A 103 -8.13 -13.12 10.49
CA HIS A 103 -7.55 -12.98 9.15
C HIS A 103 -8.23 -13.88 8.11
N LYS A 104 -8.44 -15.16 8.42
CA LYS A 104 -8.96 -16.14 7.47
C LYS A 104 -10.36 -15.81 6.98
N PRO A 105 -11.35 -15.54 7.84
CA PRO A 105 -12.69 -15.13 7.39
C PRO A 105 -12.68 -13.86 6.55
N ALA A 106 -11.94 -12.82 6.97
CA ALA A 106 -11.83 -11.57 6.22
C ALA A 106 -11.23 -11.79 4.82
N LYS A 107 -10.18 -12.58 4.72
CA LYS A 107 -9.56 -12.93 3.43
C LYS A 107 -10.48 -13.75 2.54
N GLN A 108 -11.24 -14.69 3.09
CA GLN A 108 -12.18 -15.53 2.33
C GLN A 108 -13.28 -14.71 1.64
N VAL A 109 -13.74 -13.63 2.24
CA VAL A 109 -14.73 -12.72 1.64
C VAL A 109 -14.15 -11.99 0.42
N LEU A 110 -12.85 -11.68 0.43
CA LEU A 110 -12.19 -10.95 -0.64
C LEU A 110 -11.68 -11.85 -1.79
N LEU A 111 -11.49 -13.15 -1.57
CA LEU A 111 -10.87 -14.05 -2.54
C LEU A 111 -11.67 -14.29 -3.84
N PRO A 112 -13.02 -14.40 -3.86
CA PRO A 112 -13.78 -14.79 -5.05
C PRO A 112 -13.48 -13.96 -6.30
N PRO A 113 -13.34 -12.62 -6.25
CA PRO A 113 -12.99 -11.79 -7.40
C PRO A 113 -11.58 -12.02 -7.95
N PHE A 114 -10.71 -12.73 -7.24
CA PHE A 114 -9.30 -12.97 -7.60
C PHE A 114 -9.01 -14.43 -7.97
N THR A 115 -10.04 -15.23 -8.20
CA THR A 115 -9.87 -16.60 -8.70
C THR A 115 -9.37 -16.60 -10.15
N PRO A 116 -8.71 -17.68 -10.64
CA PRO A 116 -8.25 -17.78 -12.01
C PRO A 116 -9.36 -17.50 -13.04
N ASP A 117 -10.57 -17.98 -12.80
CA ASP A 117 -11.70 -17.74 -13.70
C ASP A 117 -12.21 -16.29 -13.67
N ALA A 118 -12.16 -15.63 -12.49
CA ALA A 118 -12.45 -14.20 -12.41
C ALA A 118 -11.39 -13.39 -13.16
N MET A 119 -10.11 -13.75 -13.05
CA MET A 119 -9.02 -13.10 -13.79
C MET A 119 -9.16 -13.28 -15.31
N LYS A 120 -9.54 -14.46 -15.79
CA LYS A 120 -9.84 -14.67 -17.22
C LYS A 120 -10.97 -13.77 -17.72
N ARG A 121 -11.99 -13.54 -16.92
CA ARG A 121 -13.08 -12.61 -17.28
C ARG A 121 -12.64 -11.15 -17.29
N LEU A 122 -11.71 -10.78 -16.39
CA LEU A 122 -11.16 -9.42 -16.31
C LEU A 122 -10.16 -9.12 -17.42
N GLU A 123 -9.42 -10.12 -17.93
CA GLU A 123 -8.34 -9.94 -18.90
C GLU A 123 -8.72 -9.09 -20.12
N PRO A 124 -9.87 -9.29 -20.80
CA PRO A 124 -10.25 -8.47 -21.96
C PRO A 124 -10.34 -6.98 -21.61
N ARG A 125 -10.85 -6.63 -20.43
CA ARG A 125 -10.93 -5.23 -20.01
C ARG A 125 -9.55 -4.65 -19.68
N VAL A 126 -8.71 -5.39 -18.95
CA VAL A 126 -7.33 -4.96 -18.67
C VAL A 126 -6.57 -4.75 -19.96
N ARG A 127 -6.73 -5.64 -20.95
CA ARG A 127 -6.11 -5.49 -22.27
C ARG A 127 -6.59 -4.24 -23.01
N ALA A 128 -7.88 -3.92 -22.92
CA ALA A 128 -8.44 -2.68 -23.47
C ALA A 128 -7.85 -1.45 -22.77
N ILE A 129 -7.77 -1.44 -21.43
CA ILE A 129 -7.12 -0.36 -20.65
C ILE A 129 -5.67 -0.16 -21.09
N CYS A 130 -4.92 -1.25 -21.28
CA CYS A 130 -3.54 -1.16 -21.76
C CYS A 130 -3.44 -0.50 -23.14
N ASN A 131 -4.32 -0.88 -24.07
CA ASN A 131 -4.35 -0.28 -25.41
C ASN A 131 -4.75 1.21 -25.35
N GLU A 132 -5.80 1.55 -24.61
CA GLU A 132 -6.22 2.93 -24.40
C GLU A 132 -5.07 3.80 -23.89
N LEU A 133 -4.30 3.32 -22.90
CA LEU A 133 -3.13 4.02 -22.38
C LEU A 133 -2.01 4.16 -23.42
N ILE A 134 -1.74 3.13 -24.22
CA ILE A 134 -0.74 3.19 -25.29
C ILE A 134 -1.13 4.22 -26.33
N ASP A 135 -2.40 4.26 -26.72
CA ASP A 135 -2.92 5.21 -27.72
C ASP A 135 -2.73 6.67 -27.30
N GLU A 136 -2.68 6.97 -25.97
CA GLU A 136 -2.44 8.30 -25.45
C GLU A 136 -1.01 8.83 -25.74
N PHE A 137 -0.03 7.97 -25.97
CA PHE A 137 1.37 8.39 -26.16
C PHE A 137 2.09 7.79 -27.37
N ILE A 138 1.45 6.88 -28.09
CA ILE A 138 2.13 6.19 -29.22
C ILE A 138 2.64 7.16 -30.30
N ALA A 139 1.95 8.28 -30.49
CA ALA A 139 2.35 9.31 -31.45
C ALA A 139 3.61 10.09 -31.00
N ASP A 140 3.93 10.09 -29.71
CA ASP A 140 5.11 10.78 -29.16
C ASP A 140 6.41 10.01 -29.44
N GLY A 141 6.33 8.72 -29.83
CA GLY A 141 7.45 7.84 -30.14
C GLY A 141 8.28 7.39 -28.91
N SER A 142 8.08 8.01 -27.75
CA SER A 142 8.72 7.64 -26.47
C SER A 142 7.87 8.13 -25.30
N CYS A 143 8.00 7.48 -24.14
CA CYS A 143 7.34 7.93 -22.91
C CYS A 143 8.10 7.47 -21.67
N ASP A 144 7.83 8.11 -20.54
CA ASP A 144 8.08 7.54 -19.22
C ASP A 144 6.99 6.48 -18.96
N ALA A 145 7.36 5.21 -19.11
CA ALA A 145 6.41 4.10 -18.98
C ALA A 145 5.88 3.96 -17.54
N ALA A 146 6.64 4.33 -16.50
CA ALA A 146 6.14 4.34 -15.13
C ALA A 146 5.08 5.42 -14.94
N ALA A 147 5.33 6.62 -15.43
CA ALA A 147 4.45 7.77 -15.27
C ALA A 147 3.19 7.72 -16.15
N ARG A 148 3.29 7.21 -17.38
CA ARG A 148 2.19 7.29 -18.37
C ARG A 148 1.48 5.96 -18.65
N TYR A 149 1.99 4.84 -18.13
CA TYR A 149 1.45 3.53 -18.46
C TYR A 149 1.26 2.65 -17.23
N THR A 150 2.34 2.18 -16.61
CA THR A 150 2.25 1.07 -15.65
C THR A 150 1.48 1.41 -14.37
N LYS A 151 1.59 2.63 -13.83
CA LYS A 151 0.87 3.05 -12.63
C LYS A 151 -0.64 3.16 -12.83
N HIS A 152 -1.12 3.39 -14.06
CA HIS A 152 -2.55 3.57 -14.37
C HIS A 152 -3.29 2.23 -14.53
N ILE A 153 -2.61 1.17 -14.97
CA ILE A 153 -3.22 -0.14 -15.22
C ILE A 153 -3.89 -0.70 -13.96
N PRO A 154 -3.20 -0.87 -12.83
CA PRO A 154 -3.80 -1.47 -11.63
C PRO A 154 -4.94 -0.62 -11.06
N VAL A 155 -4.82 0.71 -11.04
CA VAL A 155 -5.86 1.58 -10.49
C VAL A 155 -7.12 1.61 -11.34
N ARG A 156 -7.00 1.57 -12.68
CA ARG A 156 -8.16 1.45 -13.59
C ARG A 156 -8.78 0.05 -13.50
N ALA A 157 -7.97 -1.01 -13.39
CA ALA A 157 -8.47 -2.37 -13.21
C ALA A 157 -9.25 -2.54 -11.90
N ILE A 158 -8.74 -2.03 -10.77
CA ILE A 158 -9.45 -2.12 -9.49
C ILE A 158 -10.71 -1.24 -9.48
N ALA A 159 -10.68 -0.06 -10.11
CA ALA A 159 -11.86 0.77 -10.28
C ALA A 159 -12.97 0.02 -11.04
N HIS A 160 -12.62 -0.65 -12.14
CA HIS A 160 -13.53 -1.52 -12.87
C HIS A 160 -14.13 -2.64 -12.00
N MET A 161 -13.29 -3.36 -11.24
CA MET A 161 -13.76 -4.42 -10.33
C MET A 161 -14.68 -3.89 -9.23
N LEU A 162 -14.44 -2.68 -8.74
CA LEU A 162 -15.28 -2.01 -7.74
C LEU A 162 -16.59 -1.46 -8.33
N GLY A 163 -16.72 -1.44 -9.66
CA GLY A 163 -17.89 -0.89 -10.34
C GLY A 163 -17.97 0.64 -10.26
N ILE A 164 -16.84 1.31 -10.15
CA ILE A 164 -16.72 2.78 -10.15
C ILE A 164 -16.09 3.26 -11.45
N PRO A 165 -16.23 4.56 -11.81
CA PRO A 165 -15.68 5.07 -13.05
C PRO A 165 -14.17 4.87 -13.12
N GLU A 166 -13.66 4.23 -14.17
CA GLU A 166 -12.22 3.95 -14.33
C GLU A 166 -11.38 5.23 -14.43
N LYS A 167 -11.96 6.33 -14.94
CA LYS A 167 -11.32 7.66 -14.96
C LYS A 167 -10.98 8.18 -13.56
N ASP A 168 -11.66 7.67 -12.54
CA ASP A 168 -11.39 8.03 -11.15
C ASP A 168 -10.15 7.30 -10.59
N GLY A 169 -9.50 6.45 -11.39
CA GLY A 169 -8.21 5.82 -11.04
C GLY A 169 -7.12 6.83 -10.66
N ASP A 170 -7.14 8.03 -11.24
CA ASP A 170 -6.19 9.09 -10.89
C ASP A 170 -6.37 9.60 -9.44
N LEU A 171 -7.59 9.53 -8.88
CA LEU A 171 -7.82 9.79 -7.47
C LEU A 171 -7.13 8.74 -6.58
N PHE A 172 -7.10 7.48 -7.02
CA PHE A 172 -6.41 6.42 -6.28
C PHE A 172 -4.91 6.65 -6.26
N ILE A 173 -4.33 7.06 -7.38
CA ILE A 173 -2.91 7.44 -7.45
C ILE A 173 -2.62 8.60 -6.49
N LYS A 174 -3.48 9.64 -6.47
CA LYS A 174 -3.37 10.77 -5.55
C LYS A 174 -3.39 10.30 -4.09
N TRP A 175 -4.37 9.46 -3.70
CA TRP A 175 -4.48 8.98 -2.31
C TRP A 175 -3.32 8.07 -1.91
N ILE A 176 -2.86 7.19 -2.80
CA ILE A 176 -1.68 6.36 -2.56
C ILE A 176 -0.47 7.26 -2.28
N HIS A 177 -0.24 8.28 -3.11
CA HIS A 177 0.83 9.25 -2.92
C HIS A 177 0.70 9.99 -1.58
N GLN A 178 -0.49 10.53 -1.26
CA GLN A 178 -0.73 11.24 0.00
C GLN A 178 -0.56 10.34 1.23
N ILE A 179 -1.07 9.12 1.20
CA ILE A 179 -1.09 8.23 2.36
C ILE A 179 0.26 7.53 2.56
N LEU A 180 0.86 7.00 1.49
CA LEU A 180 2.03 6.12 1.57
C LEU A 180 3.36 6.83 1.32
N GLU A 181 3.38 7.96 0.62
CA GLU A 181 4.62 8.69 0.33
C GLU A 181 4.71 9.96 1.17
N LEU A 182 3.79 10.91 0.98
CA LEU A 182 3.79 12.16 1.76
C LEU A 182 3.47 11.90 3.24
N GLY A 183 2.58 10.95 3.51
CA GLY A 183 2.15 10.56 4.85
C GLY A 183 3.27 9.94 5.71
N ILE A 184 4.38 9.53 5.13
CA ILE A 184 5.57 9.14 5.89
C ILE A 184 6.14 10.35 6.64
N LYS A 185 6.10 11.54 6.02
CA LYS A 185 6.67 12.78 6.54
C LYS A 185 5.64 13.75 7.11
N SER A 186 4.36 13.56 6.84
CA SER A 186 3.28 14.47 7.25
C SER A 186 2.02 13.69 7.61
N GLU A 187 1.66 13.69 8.89
CA GLU A 187 0.40 13.11 9.37
C GLU A 187 -0.81 13.83 8.77
N GLU A 188 -0.72 15.14 8.55
CA GLU A 188 -1.78 15.94 7.94
C GLU A 188 -2.07 15.45 6.53
N GLU A 189 -1.05 15.24 5.68
CA GLU A 189 -1.21 14.70 4.33
C GLU A 189 -1.82 13.30 4.34
N MET A 190 -1.34 12.43 5.23
CA MET A 190 -1.91 11.10 5.42
C MET A 190 -3.40 11.18 5.79
N MET A 191 -3.74 11.99 6.79
CA MET A 191 -5.12 12.12 7.26
C MET A 191 -6.04 12.75 6.22
N ASN A 192 -5.53 13.69 5.42
CA ASN A 192 -6.27 14.28 4.30
C ASN A 192 -6.57 13.23 3.24
N GLY A 193 -5.56 12.46 2.83
CA GLY A 193 -5.74 11.35 1.88
C GLY A 193 -6.73 10.30 2.37
N VAL A 194 -6.62 9.87 3.64
CA VAL A 194 -7.55 8.91 4.27
C VAL A 194 -8.98 9.46 4.31
N ARG A 195 -9.15 10.74 4.65
CA ARG A 195 -10.48 11.39 4.71
C ARG A 195 -11.13 11.46 3.33
N GLU A 196 -10.41 11.93 2.32
CA GLU A 196 -10.91 12.00 0.95
C GLU A 196 -11.29 10.62 0.42
N MET A 197 -10.39 9.63 0.56
CA MET A 197 -10.63 8.25 0.15
C MET A 197 -11.86 7.66 0.85
N THR A 198 -11.96 7.81 2.16
CA THR A 198 -13.10 7.31 2.94
C THR A 198 -14.40 7.94 2.49
N GLY A 199 -14.43 9.27 2.31
CA GLY A 199 -15.61 9.99 1.83
C GLY A 199 -16.08 9.50 0.46
N TYR A 200 -15.15 9.30 -0.46
CA TYR A 200 -15.43 8.77 -1.79
C TYR A 200 -16.06 7.37 -1.74
N PHE A 201 -15.42 6.44 -1.03
CA PHE A 201 -15.93 5.07 -0.92
C PHE A 201 -17.24 4.98 -0.14
N MET A 202 -17.45 5.82 0.87
CA MET A 202 -18.73 5.87 1.59
C MET A 202 -19.87 6.29 0.68
N ALA A 203 -19.67 7.25 -0.23
CA ALA A 203 -20.68 7.64 -1.20
C ALA A 203 -21.08 6.48 -2.13
N HIS A 204 -20.09 5.73 -2.66
CA HIS A 204 -20.34 4.55 -3.48
C HIS A 204 -21.01 3.41 -2.69
N LEU A 205 -20.62 3.20 -1.44
CA LEU A 205 -21.26 2.24 -0.54
C LEU A 205 -22.76 2.55 -0.34
N GLU A 206 -23.10 3.80 -0.06
CA GLU A 206 -24.49 4.21 0.11
C GLU A 206 -25.30 4.08 -1.19
N GLN A 207 -24.69 4.37 -2.33
CA GLN A 207 -25.30 4.12 -3.63
C GLN A 207 -25.60 2.62 -3.83
N ARG A 208 -24.62 1.74 -3.57
CA ARG A 208 -24.78 0.29 -3.76
C ARG A 208 -25.73 -0.37 -2.77
N LYS A 209 -25.94 0.20 -1.58
CA LYS A 209 -27.01 -0.21 -0.67
C LYS A 209 -28.40 0.01 -1.26
N ARG A 210 -28.59 1.08 -2.03
CA ARG A 210 -29.87 1.41 -2.68
C ARG A 210 -30.04 0.66 -4.01
N GLU A 211 -28.96 0.59 -4.78
CA GLU A 211 -28.91 0.03 -6.14
C GLU A 211 -27.77 -0.99 -6.23
N PRO A 212 -27.96 -2.22 -5.74
CA PRO A 212 -26.93 -3.26 -5.82
C PRO A 212 -26.59 -3.61 -7.27
N GLY A 213 -25.28 -3.64 -7.57
CA GLY A 213 -24.77 -4.07 -8.88
C GLY A 213 -24.15 -5.47 -8.84
N ASP A 214 -23.43 -5.80 -9.92
CA ASP A 214 -22.60 -7.01 -10.02
C ASP A 214 -21.11 -6.69 -9.86
N ASP A 215 -20.79 -5.76 -8.98
CA ASP A 215 -19.45 -5.29 -8.67
C ASP A 215 -18.98 -5.77 -7.28
N LEU A 216 -17.68 -5.57 -7.01
CA LEU A 216 -17.07 -6.01 -5.77
C LEU A 216 -17.68 -5.32 -4.55
N ILE A 217 -18.03 -4.02 -4.62
CA ILE A 217 -18.68 -3.32 -3.51
C ILE A 217 -20.02 -4.00 -3.17
N SER A 218 -20.83 -4.29 -4.17
CA SER A 218 -22.12 -4.98 -3.99
C SER A 218 -21.94 -6.41 -3.48
N GLN A 219 -20.89 -7.13 -3.92
CA GLN A 219 -20.59 -8.47 -3.44
C GLN A 219 -20.17 -8.44 -1.95
N LEU A 220 -19.35 -7.48 -1.55
CA LEU A 220 -18.94 -7.31 -0.15
C LEU A 220 -20.11 -6.92 0.75
N LEU A 221 -21.03 -6.08 0.27
CA LEU A 221 -22.25 -5.73 1.02
C LEU A 221 -23.19 -6.93 1.23
N ARG A 222 -23.20 -7.87 0.28
CA ARG A 222 -23.98 -9.12 0.40
C ARG A 222 -23.30 -10.21 1.22
N ALA A 223 -21.97 -10.12 1.36
CA ALA A 223 -21.24 -11.08 2.15
C ALA A 223 -21.70 -11.03 3.62
N LYS A 224 -22.07 -12.18 4.17
CA LYS A 224 -22.32 -12.28 5.60
C LYS A 224 -20.98 -12.10 6.30
N GLY A 225 -20.89 -11.12 7.17
CA GLY A 225 -19.70 -10.91 8.00
C GLY A 225 -19.34 -12.18 8.78
N PRO A 226 -18.07 -12.29 9.20
CA PRO A 226 -17.64 -13.38 10.07
C PRO A 226 -18.37 -13.39 11.39
#